data_29e42cd6d745d07dceaf6ea4d286ceb2
#
_entry.id   29e42cd6d745d07dceaf6ea4d286ceb2
#
_cell.length_a   1.000
_cell.length_b   1.000
_cell.length_c   1.000
_cell.angle_alpha   90.00
_cell.angle_beta   90.00
_cell.angle_gamma   90.00
#
_symmetry.space_group_name_H-M   'P 1'
#
loop_
_entity.id
_entity.type
_entity.pdbx_description
1 polymer ?
#
loop_
_entity_poly.entity_id
_entity_poly.type
_entity_poly.pdbx_seq_one_letter_code
_entity_poly.pdbx_strand_id
1 'polypeptide(L)'
;MHYLRTLTYLWSLLTLLLMVAITTICSCVSTPQRSGQLKEQDEYDVAAYIWPSCHNDPMGRDTLWSEGTGEWEIIKKGNPRFEGHYQPKVPLWGYEMDDDTQVMEKWIDVATAHGINTFIFDWYWFNGQPFLESTVNNGFLKAKNNKKMKFYLMWANHNVAHNYWNCLLYTSP
;
A
#
# COMPACT_ATOMS: atom_id res chain seq x y z
N MET A 1 70.43 47.40 -28.51
CA MET A 1 69.06 47.18 -29.07
C MET A 1 68.58 45.71 -29.00
N HIS A 2 69.44 44.74 -28.99
CA HIS A 2 69.00 43.33 -28.95
C HIS A 2 68.42 42.90 -27.58
N TYR A 3 68.96 43.45 -26.48
CA TYR A 3 68.50 43.04 -25.11
C TYR A 3 67.08 43.45 -24.76
N LEU A 4 66.60 44.58 -25.26
CA LEU A 4 65.22 45.04 -25.05
C LEU A 4 64.22 44.19 -25.81
N ARG A 5 64.55 43.69 -26.99
CA ARG A 5 63.70 42.81 -27.76
C ARG A 5 63.54 41.42 -27.12
N THR A 6 64.58 40.86 -26.55
CA THR A 6 64.56 39.60 -25.86
C THR A 6 63.69 39.65 -24.56
N LEU A 7 63.80 40.80 -23.84
CA LEU A 7 62.98 41.01 -22.66
C LEU A 7 61.42 41.06 -23.00
N THR A 8 61.07 41.73 -24.08
CA THR A 8 59.69 41.85 -24.51
C THR A 8 59.13 40.50 -24.97
N TYR A 9 59.92 39.67 -25.64
CA TYR A 9 59.51 38.31 -25.99
C TYR A 9 59.36 37.39 -24.76
N LEU A 10 60.23 37.50 -23.79
CA LEU A 10 60.12 36.78 -22.54
C LEU A 10 58.81 37.15 -21.75
N TRP A 11 58.48 38.44 -21.70
CA TRP A 11 57.30 38.93 -21.06
C TRP A 11 55.99 38.45 -21.78
N SER A 12 55.99 38.49 -23.13
CA SER A 12 54.87 38.03 -23.90
C SER A 12 54.66 36.51 -23.79
N LEU A 13 55.70 35.69 -23.71
CA LEU A 13 55.65 34.27 -23.46
C LEU A 13 55.15 33.95 -22.05
N LEU A 14 55.58 34.74 -21.05
CA LEU A 14 55.13 34.54 -19.67
C LEU A 14 53.66 34.87 -19.50
N THR A 15 53.15 35.93 -20.16
CA THR A 15 51.74 36.30 -20.14
C THR A 15 50.88 35.27 -20.88
N LEU A 16 51.38 34.71 -21.99
CA LEU A 16 50.68 33.66 -22.72
C LEU A 16 50.58 32.38 -21.90
N LEU A 17 51.65 31.98 -21.22
CA LEU A 17 51.64 30.82 -20.30
C LEU A 17 50.71 31.03 -19.12
N LEU A 18 50.65 32.25 -18.57
CA LEU A 18 49.73 32.58 -17.48
C LEU A 18 48.26 32.50 -17.92
N MET A 19 47.96 32.98 -19.14
CA MET A 19 46.60 32.90 -19.71
C MET A 19 46.17 31.44 -19.97
N VAL A 20 47.07 30.59 -20.47
CA VAL A 20 46.81 29.16 -20.67
C VAL A 20 46.60 28.45 -19.33
N ALA A 21 47.37 28.78 -18.30
CA ALA A 21 47.22 28.23 -16.97
C ALA A 21 45.86 28.62 -16.34
N ILE A 22 45.41 29.87 -16.53
CA ILE A 22 44.13 30.34 -16.01
C ILE A 22 42.94 29.65 -16.75
N THR A 23 43.04 29.42 -18.06
CA THR A 23 42.00 28.73 -18.81
C THR A 23 41.91 27.25 -18.44
N THR A 24 43.03 26.58 -18.15
CA THR A 24 43.00 25.18 -17.68
C THR A 24 42.46 25.05 -16.26
N ILE A 25 42.73 26.01 -15.38
CA ILE A 25 42.13 25.97 -14.02
C ILE A 25 40.64 26.27 -14.06
N CYS A 26 40.17 27.15 -14.96
CA CYS A 26 38.75 27.45 -15.10
C CYS A 26 37.93 26.26 -15.69
N SER A 27 38.59 25.39 -16.45
CA SER A 27 37.94 24.18 -16.98
C SER A 27 37.81 23.04 -15.97
N CYS A 28 38.50 23.12 -14.83
CA CYS A 28 38.42 22.13 -13.76
C CYS A 28 37.47 22.54 -12.61
N VAL A 29 36.85 23.71 -12.67
CA VAL A 29 35.67 23.99 -11.87
C VAL A 29 34.49 23.29 -12.56
N SER A 30 34.43 21.96 -12.41
CA SER A 30 33.20 21.26 -12.52
C SER A 30 32.24 21.98 -11.57
N THR A 31 31.31 22.76 -12.14
CA THR A 31 30.08 23.07 -11.44
C THR A 31 29.67 21.78 -10.73
N PRO A 32 29.43 21.78 -9.41
CA PRO A 32 28.81 20.66 -8.81
C PRO A 32 27.54 20.50 -9.65
N GLN A 33 27.54 19.47 -10.50
CA GLN A 33 26.33 18.97 -11.07
C GLN A 33 25.49 18.76 -9.82
N ARG A 34 24.58 19.68 -9.59
CA ARG A 34 23.50 19.48 -8.67
C ARG A 34 22.89 18.20 -9.21
N SER A 35 23.44 17.07 -8.74
CA SER A 35 22.70 15.84 -8.70
C SER A 35 21.43 16.34 -8.04
N GLY A 36 20.42 16.61 -8.85
CA GLY A 36 19.09 16.70 -8.32
C GLY A 36 19.04 15.43 -7.49
N GLN A 37 19.22 15.56 -6.19
CA GLN A 37 18.52 14.68 -5.31
C GLN A 37 17.11 14.79 -5.89
N LEU A 38 16.77 13.77 -6.70
CA LEU A 38 15.40 13.40 -6.85
C LEU A 38 14.94 13.49 -5.41
N LYS A 39 14.22 14.55 -5.05
CA LYS A 39 13.49 14.61 -3.80
C LYS A 39 12.93 13.22 -3.72
N GLU A 40 13.33 12.48 -2.69
CA GLU A 40 12.73 11.21 -2.35
C GLU A 40 11.26 11.42 -2.64
N GLN A 41 10.82 10.82 -3.72
CA GLN A 41 9.54 11.16 -4.34
C GLN A 41 8.59 10.81 -3.22
N ASP A 42 7.89 11.81 -2.67
CA ASP A 42 6.99 11.60 -1.55
C ASP A 42 6.23 10.34 -1.86
N GLU A 43 6.59 9.24 -1.22
CA GLU A 43 6.03 7.93 -1.53
C GLU A 43 4.59 7.99 -1.05
N TYR A 44 3.67 8.14 -1.98
CA TYR A 44 2.26 8.17 -1.64
C TYR A 44 1.85 6.84 -1.05
N ASP A 45 1.12 6.88 0.05
CA ASP A 45 0.44 5.71 0.56
C ASP A 45 -0.81 5.48 -0.28
N VAL A 46 -0.79 4.43 -1.07
CA VAL A 46 -1.95 3.93 -1.79
C VAL A 46 -2.60 2.86 -0.93
N ALA A 47 -3.74 3.19 -0.36
CA ALA A 47 -4.41 2.34 0.61
C ALA A 47 -5.63 1.64 0.04
N ALA A 48 -5.84 0.39 0.44
CA ALA A 48 -7.07 -0.36 0.19
C ALA A 48 -7.76 -0.70 1.50
N TYR A 49 -9.10 -0.52 1.54
CA TYR A 49 -9.93 -1.00 2.64
C TYR A 49 -10.08 -2.51 2.58
N ILE A 50 -9.95 -3.16 3.72
CA ILE A 50 -10.20 -4.58 3.92
C ILE A 50 -11.41 -4.72 4.84
N TRP A 51 -12.46 -5.32 4.32
CA TRP A 51 -13.62 -5.72 5.09
C TRP A 51 -13.41 -7.14 5.64
N PRO A 52 -13.16 -7.31 6.95
CA PRO A 52 -12.64 -8.56 7.51
C PRO A 52 -13.78 -9.51 7.94
N SER A 53 -14.66 -9.91 7.05
CA SER A 53 -15.87 -10.65 7.41
C SER A 53 -15.95 -12.05 6.81
N CYS A 54 -14.91 -12.48 6.08
CA CYS A 54 -14.94 -13.74 5.32
C CYS A 54 -14.18 -14.86 6.05
N HIS A 55 -14.48 -15.09 7.31
CA HIS A 55 -13.89 -16.15 8.13
C HIS A 55 -14.87 -16.65 9.20
N ASN A 56 -14.43 -17.67 9.93
CA ASN A 56 -15.21 -18.23 11.04
C ASN A 56 -15.01 -17.41 12.32
N ASP A 57 -15.71 -16.29 12.43
CA ASP A 57 -15.75 -15.53 13.67
C ASP A 57 -16.77 -16.16 14.64
N PRO A 58 -16.40 -16.45 15.91
CA PRO A 58 -17.31 -17.08 16.86
C PRO A 58 -18.58 -16.27 17.12
N MET A 59 -18.45 -14.94 17.29
CA MET A 59 -19.62 -14.07 17.51
C MET A 59 -20.45 -13.93 16.25
N GLY A 60 -19.78 -13.82 15.09
CA GLY A 60 -20.43 -13.80 13.79
C GLY A 60 -21.25 -15.06 13.54
N ARG A 61 -20.72 -16.23 13.90
CA ARG A 61 -21.44 -17.51 13.79
C ARG A 61 -22.67 -17.58 14.68
N ASP A 62 -22.58 -17.07 15.89
CA ASP A 62 -23.71 -17.10 16.84
C ASP A 62 -24.81 -16.10 16.48
N THR A 63 -24.50 -15.05 15.69
CA THR A 63 -25.44 -13.94 15.45
C THR A 63 -25.83 -13.75 13.99
N LEU A 64 -24.94 -14.03 13.03
CA LEU A 64 -25.13 -13.64 11.62
C LEU A 64 -24.90 -14.80 10.63
N TRP A 65 -23.86 -15.61 10.83
CA TRP A 65 -23.33 -16.56 9.84
C TRP A 65 -23.13 -17.94 10.45
N SER A 66 -24.19 -18.67 10.60
CA SER A 66 -24.22 -19.95 11.34
C SER A 66 -23.37 -21.08 10.70
N GLU A 67 -23.06 -20.97 9.42
CA GLU A 67 -22.25 -21.97 8.71
C GLU A 67 -20.73 -21.79 8.95
N GLY A 68 -20.31 -20.67 9.56
CA GLY A 68 -18.92 -20.42 9.92
C GLY A 68 -18.01 -20.02 8.76
N THR A 69 -18.57 -19.46 7.71
CA THR A 69 -17.79 -18.91 6.58
C THR A 69 -17.96 -17.40 6.41
N GLY A 70 -18.49 -16.73 7.44
CA GLY A 70 -18.72 -15.29 7.42
C GLY A 70 -19.69 -14.88 6.32
N GLU A 71 -19.47 -13.71 5.73
CA GLU A 71 -20.35 -13.18 4.68
C GLU A 71 -20.43 -14.04 3.41
N TRP A 72 -19.51 -14.97 3.20
CA TRP A 72 -19.63 -15.91 2.10
C TRP A 72 -20.94 -16.69 2.13
N GLU A 73 -21.55 -16.90 3.31
CA GLU A 73 -22.84 -17.56 3.43
C GLU A 73 -23.95 -16.79 2.70
N ILE A 74 -23.98 -15.48 2.86
CA ILE A 74 -24.98 -14.61 2.23
C ILE A 74 -24.73 -14.54 0.72
N ILE A 75 -23.45 -14.36 0.32
CA ILE A 75 -23.08 -14.24 -1.08
C ILE A 75 -23.41 -15.52 -1.85
N LYS A 76 -23.12 -16.70 -1.28
CA LYS A 76 -23.43 -18.01 -1.88
C LYS A 76 -24.93 -18.27 -2.05
N LYS A 77 -25.74 -17.65 -1.22
CA LYS A 77 -27.21 -17.77 -1.25
C LYS A 77 -27.92 -16.77 -2.18
N GLY A 78 -27.13 -15.92 -2.86
CA GLY A 78 -27.65 -14.93 -3.81
C GLY A 78 -28.42 -15.59 -4.95
N ASN A 79 -29.63 -15.10 -5.25
CA ASN A 79 -30.49 -15.61 -6.31
C ASN A 79 -30.66 -14.59 -7.45
N PRO A 80 -30.73 -15.03 -8.72
CA PRO A 80 -31.11 -14.16 -9.81
C PRO A 80 -32.47 -13.53 -9.59
N ARG A 81 -32.63 -12.23 -9.81
CA ARG A 81 -33.88 -11.47 -9.67
C ARG A 81 -34.58 -11.18 -10.98
N PHE A 82 -33.88 -11.35 -12.09
CA PHE A 82 -34.36 -11.15 -13.44
C PHE A 82 -33.53 -11.98 -14.42
N GLU A 83 -34.00 -12.15 -15.64
CA GLU A 83 -33.28 -12.89 -16.68
C GLU A 83 -31.93 -12.25 -16.98
N GLY A 84 -30.86 -13.05 -17.02
CA GLY A 84 -29.50 -12.60 -17.21
C GLY A 84 -28.79 -12.03 -15.95
N HIS A 85 -29.48 -11.96 -14.81
CA HIS A 85 -28.86 -11.57 -13.55
C HIS A 85 -27.97 -12.69 -13.00
N TYR A 86 -26.65 -12.54 -13.15
CA TYR A 86 -25.70 -13.53 -12.65
C TYR A 86 -25.60 -13.50 -11.12
N GLN A 87 -26.08 -14.54 -10.49
CA GLN A 87 -26.00 -14.81 -9.06
C GLN A 87 -25.98 -16.34 -8.82
N PRO A 88 -25.34 -16.83 -7.75
CA PRO A 88 -24.45 -16.08 -6.84
C PRO A 88 -23.18 -15.61 -7.53
N LYS A 89 -22.61 -14.50 -7.07
CA LYS A 89 -21.30 -14.03 -7.53
C LYS A 89 -20.22 -14.96 -7.02
N VAL A 90 -19.42 -15.49 -7.92
CA VAL A 90 -18.25 -16.31 -7.57
C VAL A 90 -17.00 -15.46 -7.79
N PRO A 91 -16.20 -15.17 -6.74
CA PRO A 91 -14.95 -14.46 -6.89
C PRO A 91 -13.97 -15.20 -7.81
N LEU A 92 -13.10 -14.46 -8.51
CA LEU A 92 -12.08 -15.05 -9.38
C LEU A 92 -11.19 -16.06 -8.65
N TRP A 93 -10.90 -15.81 -7.38
CA TRP A 93 -10.07 -16.67 -6.53
C TRP A 93 -10.87 -17.65 -5.68
N GLY A 94 -12.17 -17.73 -5.90
CA GLY A 94 -13.08 -18.50 -5.06
C GLY A 94 -13.44 -17.80 -3.75
N TYR A 95 -14.09 -18.51 -2.87
CA TYR A 95 -14.52 -18.02 -1.55
C TYR A 95 -13.41 -18.24 -0.53
N GLU A 96 -12.35 -17.43 -0.63
CA GLU A 96 -11.20 -17.53 0.26
C GLU A 96 -11.53 -16.99 1.65
N MET A 97 -10.95 -17.64 2.67
CA MET A 97 -11.07 -17.19 4.06
C MET A 97 -10.00 -16.13 4.32
N ASP A 98 -10.40 -14.96 4.78
CA ASP A 98 -9.49 -13.82 4.94
C ASP A 98 -8.60 -13.89 6.18
N ASP A 99 -8.86 -14.83 7.08
CA ASP A 99 -7.99 -15.18 8.22
C ASP A 99 -6.96 -16.27 7.91
N ASP A 100 -6.97 -16.82 6.69
CA ASP A 100 -5.94 -17.75 6.23
C ASP A 100 -4.66 -17.00 5.88
N THR A 101 -3.55 -17.43 6.49
CA THR A 101 -2.24 -16.83 6.29
C THR A 101 -1.77 -16.88 4.83
N GLN A 102 -2.03 -17.98 4.12
CA GLN A 102 -1.61 -18.13 2.71
C GLN A 102 -2.44 -17.25 1.77
N VAL A 103 -3.71 -17.12 2.05
CA VAL A 103 -4.60 -16.19 1.35
C VAL A 103 -4.11 -14.75 1.53
N MET A 104 -3.79 -14.38 2.76
CA MET A 104 -3.28 -13.05 3.05
C MET A 104 -1.90 -12.79 2.41
N GLU A 105 -1.01 -13.78 2.39
CA GLU A 105 0.28 -13.69 1.68
C GLU A 105 0.06 -13.39 0.19
N LYS A 106 -0.88 -14.07 -0.44
CA LYS A 106 -1.26 -13.82 -1.84
C LYS A 106 -1.83 -12.41 -2.03
N TRP A 107 -2.73 -11.96 -1.16
CA TRP A 107 -3.32 -10.62 -1.24
C TRP A 107 -2.25 -9.53 -1.13
N ILE A 108 -1.31 -9.68 -0.20
CA ILE A 108 -0.19 -8.75 -0.04
C ILE A 108 0.68 -8.70 -1.30
N ASP A 109 1.04 -9.86 -1.87
CA ASP A 109 1.89 -9.92 -3.06
C ASP A 109 1.20 -9.30 -4.28
N VAL A 110 -0.09 -9.57 -4.48
CA VAL A 110 -0.85 -8.97 -5.57
C VAL A 110 -1.04 -7.47 -5.38
N ALA A 111 -1.41 -7.04 -4.18
CA ALA A 111 -1.60 -5.62 -3.87
C ALA A 111 -0.32 -4.82 -4.09
N THR A 112 0.81 -5.29 -3.58
CA THR A 112 2.12 -4.63 -3.76
C THR A 112 2.56 -4.61 -5.21
N ALA A 113 2.31 -5.66 -5.97
CA ALA A 113 2.60 -5.70 -7.41
C ALA A 113 1.78 -4.68 -8.22
N HIS A 114 0.66 -4.20 -7.67
CA HIS A 114 -0.22 -3.19 -8.30
C HIS A 114 -0.13 -1.81 -7.64
N GLY A 115 0.90 -1.56 -6.82
CA GLY A 115 1.19 -0.25 -6.24
C GLY A 115 0.40 0.08 -4.98
N ILE A 116 -0.36 -0.86 -4.41
CA ILE A 116 -0.99 -0.71 -3.10
C ILE A 116 0.05 -1.07 -2.04
N ASN A 117 0.30 -0.16 -1.11
CA ASN A 117 1.31 -0.33 -0.05
C ASN A 117 0.73 -0.30 1.37
N THR A 118 -0.58 -0.10 1.50
CA THR A 118 -1.25 0.05 2.79
C THR A 118 -2.60 -0.67 2.80
N PHE A 119 -2.87 -1.45 3.83
CA PHE A 119 -4.20 -1.99 4.11
C PHE A 119 -4.84 -1.24 5.27
N ILE A 120 -6.13 -0.94 5.14
CA ILE A 120 -6.95 -0.35 6.19
C ILE A 120 -7.98 -1.40 6.56
N PHE A 121 -7.81 -2.01 7.73
CA PHE A 121 -8.73 -3.02 8.22
C PHE A 121 -9.84 -2.37 9.03
N ASP A 122 -11.10 -2.63 8.69
CA ASP A 122 -12.22 -2.33 9.57
C ASP A 122 -12.05 -3.13 10.84
N TRP A 123 -12.22 -2.48 11.99
CA TRP A 123 -12.08 -3.11 13.29
C TRP A 123 -13.25 -2.74 14.19
N TYR A 124 -13.77 -3.73 14.85
CA TYR A 124 -14.98 -3.59 15.64
C TYR A 124 -14.75 -3.96 17.10
N TRP A 125 -15.36 -3.21 17.96
CA TRP A 125 -15.56 -3.58 19.35
C TRP A 125 -17.04 -3.77 19.60
N PHE A 126 -17.44 -4.99 19.86
CA PHE A 126 -18.84 -5.33 20.03
C PHE A 126 -19.05 -6.22 21.26
N ASN A 127 -20.08 -5.93 22.06
CA ASN A 127 -20.44 -6.71 23.27
C ASN A 127 -19.25 -6.98 24.21
N GLY A 128 -18.40 -5.95 24.44
CA GLY A 128 -17.28 -6.01 25.38
C GLY A 128 -16.02 -6.71 24.88
N GLN A 129 -15.94 -7.07 23.60
CA GLN A 129 -14.79 -7.75 22.99
C GLN A 129 -14.57 -7.35 21.52
N PRO A 130 -13.37 -7.59 20.98
CA PRO A 130 -13.12 -7.44 19.55
C PRO A 130 -14.03 -8.36 18.73
N PHE A 131 -14.40 -7.88 17.53
CA PHE A 131 -15.19 -8.62 16.57
C PHE A 131 -14.55 -8.54 15.19
N LEU A 132 -14.51 -9.63 14.46
CA LEU A 132 -13.88 -9.77 13.12
C LEU A 132 -12.35 -9.51 13.11
N GLU A 133 -11.66 -9.69 14.23
CA GLU A 133 -10.23 -9.41 14.33
C GLU A 133 -9.34 -10.52 13.76
N SER A 134 -9.88 -11.69 13.45
CA SER A 134 -9.13 -12.86 13.01
C SER A 134 -8.36 -12.61 11.72
N THR A 135 -8.91 -11.84 10.80
CA THR A 135 -8.24 -11.42 9.56
C THR A 135 -6.90 -10.71 9.84
N VAL A 136 -6.85 -9.82 10.84
CA VAL A 136 -5.61 -9.16 11.25
C VAL A 136 -4.73 -10.13 12.01
N ASN A 137 -5.25 -10.78 13.04
CA ASN A 137 -4.45 -11.55 14.00
C ASN A 137 -3.94 -12.88 13.44
N ASN A 138 -4.73 -13.56 12.63
CA ASN A 138 -4.39 -14.85 12.07
C ASN A 138 -3.95 -14.77 10.61
N GLY A 139 -4.59 -13.92 9.81
CA GLY A 139 -4.21 -13.69 8.43
C GLY A 139 -2.97 -12.79 8.33
N PHE A 140 -3.16 -11.48 8.55
CA PHE A 140 -2.14 -10.48 8.24
C PHE A 140 -0.88 -10.56 9.09
N LEU A 141 -1.02 -10.57 10.41
CA LEU A 141 0.16 -10.53 11.30
C LEU A 141 1.01 -11.80 11.24
N LYS A 142 0.44 -12.93 10.81
CA LYS A 142 1.16 -14.20 10.62
C LYS A 142 1.71 -14.39 9.20
N ALA A 143 1.30 -13.57 8.24
CA ALA A 143 1.80 -13.64 6.86
C ALA A 143 3.30 -13.35 6.81
N LYS A 144 4.08 -14.20 6.10
CA LYS A 144 5.55 -14.07 6.00
C LYS A 144 6.00 -12.80 5.33
N ASN A 145 5.16 -12.27 4.44
CA ASN A 145 5.43 -11.07 3.63
C ASN A 145 4.76 -9.79 4.17
N ASN A 146 4.18 -9.82 5.39
CA ASN A 146 3.44 -8.70 5.97
C ASN A 146 4.27 -7.39 6.06
N LYS A 147 5.59 -7.50 6.18
CA LYS A 147 6.51 -6.34 6.20
C LYS A 147 6.54 -5.55 4.89
N LYS A 148 6.00 -6.09 3.79
CA LYS A 148 5.86 -5.37 2.51
C LYS A 148 4.68 -4.39 2.53
N MET A 149 3.78 -4.50 3.50
CA MET A 149 2.52 -3.80 3.56
C MET A 149 2.41 -3.02 4.88
N LYS A 150 2.14 -1.74 4.80
CA LYS A 150 1.71 -0.94 5.96
C LYS A 150 0.26 -1.29 6.31
N PHE A 151 -0.16 -1.06 7.55
CA PHE A 151 -1.57 -1.22 7.89
C PHE A 151 -2.05 -0.23 8.94
N TYR A 152 -3.34 0.04 8.90
CA TYR A 152 -4.08 0.81 9.91
C TYR A 152 -5.31 0.01 10.34
N LEU A 153 -5.73 0.23 11.58
CA LEU A 153 -7.05 -0.21 12.05
C LEU A 153 -8.00 0.98 11.95
N MET A 154 -9.09 0.81 11.24
CA MET A 154 -10.19 1.76 11.22
C MET A 154 -11.23 1.30 12.24
N TRP A 155 -11.25 1.95 13.39
CA TRP A 155 -12.27 1.64 14.39
C TRP A 155 -13.64 2.11 13.93
N ALA A 156 -14.50 1.16 13.62
CA ALA A 156 -15.90 1.41 13.29
C ALA A 156 -16.66 1.83 14.56
N ASN A 157 -16.58 3.13 14.87
CA ASN A 157 -17.14 3.73 16.08
C ASN A 157 -18.62 4.09 15.90
N HIS A 158 -19.45 3.12 15.55
CA HIS A 158 -20.91 3.30 15.53
C HIS A 158 -21.55 2.50 16.67
N ASN A 159 -22.56 3.08 17.25
CA ASN A 159 -23.30 2.43 18.32
C ASN A 159 -24.17 1.32 17.71
N VAL A 160 -23.66 0.09 17.75
CA VAL A 160 -24.39 -1.09 17.29
C VAL A 160 -25.37 -1.51 18.38
N ALA A 161 -26.48 -0.78 18.53
CA ALA A 161 -27.60 -1.27 19.31
C ALA A 161 -28.18 -2.51 18.61
N HIS A 162 -28.83 -3.39 19.36
CA HIS A 162 -29.48 -4.64 18.88
C HIS A 162 -30.25 -4.51 17.56
N ASN A 163 -30.74 -3.32 17.24
CA ASN A 163 -31.55 -3.09 16.03
C ASN A 163 -30.73 -2.95 14.74
N TYR A 164 -29.43 -2.67 14.79
CA TYR A 164 -28.61 -2.50 13.58
C TYR A 164 -28.39 -3.85 12.86
N TRP A 165 -28.09 -4.88 13.60
CA TRP A 165 -27.90 -6.23 13.07
C TRP A 165 -29.22 -6.82 12.52
N ASN A 166 -30.36 -6.49 13.14
CA ASN A 166 -31.64 -6.81 12.59
C ASN A 166 -31.91 -6.13 11.24
N CYS A 167 -31.41 -4.93 11.01
CA CYS A 167 -31.50 -4.24 9.72
C CYS A 167 -30.77 -4.97 8.60
N LEU A 168 -29.57 -5.50 8.87
CA LEU A 168 -28.81 -6.30 7.89
C LEU A 168 -29.53 -7.62 7.56
N LEU A 169 -30.22 -8.23 8.53
CA LEU A 169 -31.05 -9.41 8.30
C LEU A 169 -32.30 -9.11 7.44
N TYR A 170 -32.84 -7.88 7.52
CA TYR A 170 -33.99 -7.45 6.73
C TYR A 170 -33.68 -6.96 5.33
N THR A 171 -32.42 -6.57 5.06
CA THR A 171 -32.01 -6.14 3.72
C THR A 171 -31.47 -7.27 2.85
N SER A 172 -31.35 -8.47 3.40
CA SER A 172 -31.15 -9.68 2.60
C SER A 172 -32.45 -10.03 1.90
N PRO A 173 -32.45 -10.13 0.57
CA PRO A 173 -33.63 -10.47 -0.19
C PRO A 173 -34.08 -11.92 0.03
#